data_5542646583851e05d17204508f3e6159
#
_entry.id   5542646583851e05d17204508f3e6159
#
_cell.length_a   1.000
_cell.length_b   1.000
_cell.length_c   1.000
_cell.angle_alpha   90.00
_cell.angle_beta   90.00
_cell.angle_gamma   90.00
#
_symmetry.space_group_name_H-M   'P 1'
#
loop_
_entity.id
_entity.type
_entity.pdbx_description
1 polymer ?
#
loop_
_entity_poly.entity_id
_entity_poly.type
_entity_poly.pdbx_seq_one_letter_code
_entity_poly.pdbx_strand_id
1 'polypeptide(L)'
;MANYRSLLQILLSNGAVFGDFGSHMITTTEALADAVQAAQAAGAVGIDTEFVWDRTYYPTLGLVQIGYPDGHCELIDAPAIEDWSPFATLMADPNTVKILHDAQQDLTILKRACGAYPKNIFDTQRSCGFVGLSSTISLSELLKTLMKVRLDK
;
A
#
# COMPACT_ATOMS: atom_id res chain seq x y z
N MET A 1 9.71 -1.67 -18.27
CA MET A 1 8.78 -2.48 -17.44
C MET A 1 9.32 -2.38 -16.02
N ALA A 2 8.65 -1.62 -15.17
CA ALA A 2 9.08 -1.46 -13.78
C ALA A 2 8.84 -2.77 -13.04
N ASN A 3 9.84 -3.18 -12.26
CA ASN A 3 9.80 -4.42 -11.50
C ASN A 3 8.96 -4.17 -10.23
N TYR A 4 7.66 -4.46 -10.29
CA TYR A 4 6.67 -4.27 -9.22
C TYR A 4 6.85 -5.27 -8.07
N ARG A 5 8.03 -5.35 -7.51
CA ARG A 5 8.24 -6.02 -6.23
C ARG A 5 8.06 -5.00 -5.12
N SER A 6 6.80 -4.82 -4.73
CA SER A 6 6.43 -3.77 -3.81
C SER A 6 6.96 -3.99 -2.39
N LEU A 7 7.08 -2.86 -1.73
CA LEU A 7 7.28 -2.61 -0.32
C LEU A 7 6.56 -3.59 0.60
N LEU A 8 5.36 -3.90 0.22
CA LEU A 8 4.39 -4.65 0.97
C LEU A 8 4.73 -6.11 1.12
N GLN A 9 5.23 -6.74 0.06
CA GLN A 9 5.64 -8.15 0.07
C GLN A 9 6.72 -8.43 1.11
N ILE A 10 7.52 -7.41 1.41
CA ILE A 10 8.67 -7.56 2.31
C ILE A 10 8.31 -7.22 3.76
N LEU A 11 7.43 -6.24 3.97
CA LEU A 11 6.99 -5.86 5.32
C LEU A 11 6.10 -6.91 5.98
N LEU A 12 5.40 -7.70 5.19
CA LEU A 12 4.46 -8.71 5.69
C LEU A 12 4.99 -10.15 5.62
N SER A 13 6.06 -10.43 4.88
CA SER A 13 6.64 -11.77 4.80
C SER A 13 7.69 -11.99 5.88
N ASN A 14 7.28 -12.48 7.04
CA ASN A 14 8.19 -13.11 8.00
C ASN A 14 8.76 -14.41 7.41
N GLY A 15 9.80 -14.30 6.54
CA GLY A 15 10.62 -15.44 6.13
C GLY A 15 9.96 -16.50 5.24
N ALA A 16 8.76 -16.28 4.72
CA ALA A 16 8.15 -17.18 3.76
C ALA A 16 8.80 -17.02 2.39
N VAL A 17 9.34 -18.12 1.87
CA VAL A 17 9.82 -18.27 0.50
C VAL A 17 8.70 -17.81 -0.46
N PHE A 18 9.06 -16.94 -1.39
CA PHE A 18 8.15 -16.39 -2.41
C PHE A 18 7.39 -17.52 -3.13
N GLY A 19 6.13 -17.72 -2.74
CA GLY A 19 5.19 -18.52 -3.49
C GLY A 19 4.80 -17.81 -4.78
N ASP A 20 4.33 -18.57 -5.75
CA ASP A 20 3.85 -18.11 -7.05
C ASP A 20 2.72 -17.08 -6.80
N PHE A 21 3.02 -15.78 -7.00
CA PHE A 21 2.05 -14.70 -6.81
C PHE A 21 1.09 -14.71 -8.00
N GLY A 22 0.00 -15.43 -7.85
CA GLY A 22 -1.19 -15.14 -8.63
C GLY A 22 -1.68 -13.75 -8.25
N SER A 23 -1.07 -12.69 -8.79
CA SER A 23 -1.53 -11.33 -8.59
C SER A 23 -2.91 -11.20 -9.24
N HIS A 24 -3.95 -11.24 -8.42
CA HIS A 24 -5.30 -10.97 -8.90
C HIS A 24 -5.41 -9.46 -9.13
N MET A 25 -5.59 -9.07 -10.40
CA MET A 25 -5.85 -7.67 -10.75
C MET A 25 -7.32 -7.37 -10.52
N ILE A 26 -7.61 -6.46 -9.61
CA ILE A 26 -8.95 -5.96 -9.31
C ILE A 26 -9.28 -4.86 -10.31
N THR A 27 -10.34 -5.07 -11.08
CA THR A 27 -10.81 -4.17 -12.14
C THR A 27 -12.28 -3.77 -12.00
N THR A 28 -12.97 -4.26 -10.95
CA THR A 28 -14.38 -3.95 -10.71
C THR A 28 -14.60 -3.46 -9.28
N THR A 29 -15.66 -2.69 -9.08
CA THR A 29 -16.07 -2.19 -7.76
C THR A 29 -16.43 -3.33 -6.80
N GLU A 30 -17.04 -4.40 -7.29
CA GLU A 30 -17.42 -5.56 -6.48
C GLU A 30 -16.18 -6.28 -5.95
N ALA A 31 -15.20 -6.58 -6.81
CA ALA A 31 -13.94 -7.19 -6.39
C ALA A 31 -13.16 -6.28 -5.42
N LEU A 32 -13.23 -4.96 -5.61
CA LEU A 32 -12.67 -3.99 -4.68
C LEU A 32 -13.36 -4.06 -3.30
N ALA A 33 -14.68 -4.23 -3.27
CA ALA A 33 -15.42 -4.37 -2.01
C ALA A 33 -15.02 -5.65 -1.26
N ASP A 34 -14.83 -6.76 -1.96
CA ASP A 34 -14.36 -8.02 -1.37
C ASP A 34 -12.96 -7.87 -0.77
N ALA A 35 -12.03 -7.24 -1.51
CA ALA A 35 -10.68 -6.94 -1.02
C ALA A 35 -10.69 -6.04 0.23
N VAL A 36 -11.56 -5.04 0.25
CA VAL A 36 -11.72 -4.15 1.42
C VAL A 36 -12.24 -4.93 2.63
N GLN A 37 -13.21 -5.82 2.47
CA GLN A 37 -13.68 -6.68 3.57
C GLN A 37 -12.56 -7.57 4.11
N ALA A 38 -11.77 -8.18 3.23
CA ALA A 38 -10.61 -8.97 3.61
C ALA A 38 -9.57 -8.12 4.38
N ALA A 39 -9.30 -6.91 3.91
CA ALA A 39 -8.38 -5.96 4.56
C ALA A 39 -8.86 -5.57 5.97
N GLN A 40 -10.15 -5.29 6.12
CA GLN A 40 -10.75 -4.98 7.43
C GLN A 40 -10.70 -6.19 8.36
N ALA A 41 -10.98 -7.39 7.87
CA ALA A 41 -10.89 -8.62 8.65
C ALA A 41 -9.44 -8.92 9.10
N ALA A 42 -8.43 -8.56 8.30
CA ALA A 42 -7.02 -8.70 8.64
C ALA A 42 -6.56 -7.71 9.74
N GLY A 43 -7.26 -6.60 9.94
CA GLY A 43 -6.98 -5.58 10.95
C GLY A 43 -5.74 -4.73 10.69
N ALA A 44 -4.85 -5.17 9.81
CA ALA A 44 -3.68 -4.40 9.35
C ALA A 44 -3.33 -4.79 7.91
N VAL A 45 -3.10 -3.81 7.07
CA VAL A 45 -2.66 -4.00 5.68
C VAL A 45 -1.61 -2.97 5.32
N GLY A 46 -0.73 -3.36 4.45
CA GLY A 46 0.13 -2.38 3.84
C GLY A 46 -0.53 -1.82 2.56
N ILE A 47 -0.26 -0.56 2.25
CA ILE A 47 -0.76 0.11 1.04
C ILE A 47 0.40 0.78 0.34
N ASP A 48 0.44 0.65 -0.99
CA ASP A 48 1.37 1.34 -1.86
C ASP A 48 0.64 1.82 -3.12
N THR A 49 1.13 2.89 -3.77
CA THR A 49 0.50 3.44 -4.97
C THR A 49 1.52 3.69 -6.08
N GLU A 50 1.08 3.47 -7.32
CA GLU A 50 1.80 3.89 -8.51
C GLU A 50 0.98 4.95 -9.27
N PHE A 51 1.61 6.05 -9.63
CA PHE A 51 0.95 7.18 -10.28
C PHE A 51 1.85 7.85 -11.31
N VAL A 52 1.24 8.53 -12.26
CA VAL A 52 1.93 9.18 -13.38
C VAL A 52 1.71 10.70 -13.35
N TRP A 53 2.81 11.44 -13.52
CA TRP A 53 2.79 12.86 -13.81
C TRP A 53 2.89 13.06 -15.34
N ASP A 54 1.76 13.13 -16.03
CA ASP A 54 1.76 13.39 -17.47
C ASP A 54 1.00 14.69 -17.77
N ARG A 55 1.73 15.81 -17.81
CA ARG A 55 1.24 17.14 -18.19
C ARG A 55 0.01 17.63 -17.41
N THR A 56 -0.24 17.07 -16.25
CA THR A 56 -1.35 17.41 -15.35
C THR A 56 -0.83 18.08 -14.08
N TYR A 57 -1.63 18.98 -13.51
CA TYR A 57 -1.31 19.60 -12.22
C TYR A 57 -1.31 18.61 -11.06
N TYR A 58 -2.08 17.53 -11.19
CA TYR A 58 -2.14 16.45 -10.22
C TYR A 58 -1.76 15.12 -10.87
N PRO A 59 -1.07 14.23 -10.14
CA PRO A 59 -0.77 12.91 -10.67
C PRO A 59 -2.06 12.10 -10.90
N THR A 60 -2.02 11.23 -11.89
CA THR A 60 -3.07 10.25 -12.16
C THR A 60 -2.71 8.94 -11.47
N LEU A 61 -3.60 8.46 -10.61
CA LEU A 61 -3.46 7.17 -9.94
C LEU A 61 -3.56 6.05 -10.98
N GLY A 62 -2.54 5.21 -11.05
CA GLY A 62 -2.49 4.07 -11.99
C GLY A 62 -2.76 2.74 -11.29
N LEU A 63 -2.13 2.52 -10.13
CA LEU A 63 -2.23 1.26 -9.40
C LEU A 63 -2.30 1.52 -7.90
N VAL A 64 -3.10 0.71 -7.19
CA VAL A 64 -3.01 0.58 -5.73
C VAL A 64 -2.68 -0.86 -5.39
N GLN A 65 -1.80 -1.06 -4.42
CA GLN A 65 -1.43 -2.38 -3.92
C GLN A 65 -1.92 -2.51 -2.48
N ILE A 66 -2.54 -3.64 -2.16
CA ILE A 66 -2.91 -4.03 -0.80
C ILE A 66 -2.18 -5.32 -0.47
N GLY A 67 -1.33 -5.31 0.54
CA GLY A 67 -0.69 -6.50 1.04
C GLY A 67 -1.18 -6.90 2.42
N TYR A 68 -1.35 -8.18 2.59
CA TYR A 68 -1.93 -8.80 3.76
C TYR A 68 -0.86 -9.45 4.65
N PRO A 69 -1.14 -9.67 5.95
CA PRO A 69 -0.18 -10.27 6.90
C PRO A 69 0.31 -11.68 6.52
N ASP A 70 -0.47 -12.42 5.74
CA ASP A 70 -0.11 -13.76 5.24
C ASP A 70 0.85 -13.73 4.02
N GLY A 71 1.20 -12.54 3.55
CA GLY A 71 2.06 -12.34 2.38
C GLY A 71 1.30 -12.27 1.05
N HIS A 72 -0.03 -12.43 1.06
CA HIS A 72 -0.85 -12.19 -0.12
C HIS A 72 -0.82 -10.70 -0.51
N CYS A 73 -0.92 -10.42 -1.81
CA CYS A 73 -0.98 -9.06 -2.34
C CYS A 73 -2.00 -8.98 -3.47
N GLU A 74 -2.85 -7.99 -3.41
CA GLU A 74 -3.81 -7.65 -4.46
C GLU A 74 -3.42 -6.35 -5.14
N LEU A 75 -3.65 -6.30 -6.45
CA LEU A 75 -3.38 -5.15 -7.30
C LEU A 75 -4.70 -4.58 -7.81
N ILE A 76 -4.91 -3.29 -7.63
CA ILE A 76 -6.11 -2.58 -8.07
C ILE A 76 -5.73 -1.71 -9.28
N ASP A 77 -6.30 -2.01 -10.44
CA ASP A 77 -6.21 -1.17 -11.63
C ASP A 77 -7.06 0.09 -11.42
N ALA A 78 -6.44 1.16 -10.97
CA ALA A 78 -7.16 2.36 -10.57
C ALA A 78 -8.01 2.98 -11.70
N PRO A 79 -7.55 3.05 -12.96
CA PRO A 79 -8.37 3.49 -14.08
C PRO A 79 -9.61 2.66 -14.36
N ALA A 80 -9.63 1.38 -13.98
CA ALA A 80 -10.77 0.49 -14.22
C ALA A 80 -11.86 0.58 -13.14
N ILE A 81 -11.56 1.16 -11.97
CA ILE A 81 -12.51 1.26 -10.86
C ILE A 81 -13.46 2.45 -11.08
N GLU A 82 -14.74 2.18 -11.25
CA GLU A 82 -15.76 3.19 -11.43
C GLU A 82 -16.21 3.86 -10.11
N ASP A 83 -16.32 3.07 -9.04
CA ASP A 83 -16.72 3.56 -7.70
C ASP A 83 -15.68 3.18 -6.64
N TRP A 84 -15.07 4.20 -6.05
CA TRP A 84 -14.07 4.09 -4.98
C TRP A 84 -14.68 4.07 -3.57
N SER A 85 -16.01 4.07 -3.44
CA SER A 85 -16.67 4.09 -2.13
C SER A 85 -16.27 2.92 -1.21
N PRO A 86 -16.05 1.67 -1.69
CA PRO A 86 -15.54 0.60 -0.83
C PRO A 86 -14.16 0.94 -0.25
N PHE A 87 -13.24 1.45 -1.08
CA PHE A 87 -11.91 1.84 -0.62
C PHE A 87 -11.96 3.02 0.35
N ALA A 88 -12.91 3.93 0.18
CA ALA A 88 -13.16 5.03 1.12
C ALA A 88 -13.51 4.50 2.52
N THR A 89 -14.26 3.40 2.62
CA THR A 89 -14.56 2.77 3.92
C THR A 89 -13.31 2.22 4.60
N LEU A 90 -12.40 1.57 3.85
CA LEU A 90 -11.12 1.10 4.36
C LEU A 90 -10.26 2.28 4.86
N MET A 91 -10.14 3.32 4.05
CA MET A 91 -9.32 4.48 4.42
C MET A 91 -9.84 5.18 5.67
N ALA A 92 -11.15 5.29 5.83
CA ALA A 92 -11.79 5.92 6.99
C ALA A 92 -11.93 5.01 8.22
N ASP A 93 -11.62 3.71 8.10
CA ASP A 93 -11.77 2.74 9.20
C ASP A 93 -10.69 2.99 10.28
N PRO A 94 -11.08 3.29 11.53
CA PRO A 94 -10.15 3.44 12.64
C PRO A 94 -9.63 2.09 13.19
N ASN A 95 -10.27 0.97 12.84
CA ASN A 95 -9.93 -0.34 13.38
C ASN A 95 -8.88 -1.07 12.54
N THR A 96 -8.75 -0.72 11.26
CA THR A 96 -7.73 -1.28 10.36
C THR A 96 -6.53 -0.37 10.28
N VAL A 97 -5.33 -0.87 10.58
CA VAL A 97 -4.07 -0.13 10.40
C VAL A 97 -3.69 -0.14 8.93
N LYS A 98 -3.48 1.04 8.35
CA LYS A 98 -2.90 1.18 7.01
C LYS A 98 -1.43 1.52 7.15
N ILE A 99 -0.56 0.61 6.71
CA ILE A 99 0.90 0.71 6.81
C ILE A 99 1.42 1.21 5.46
N LEU A 100 2.17 2.30 5.47
CA LEU A 100 2.82 2.89 4.29
C LEU A 100 4.27 3.27 4.62
N HIS A 101 5.03 3.66 3.60
CA HIS A 101 6.38 4.22 3.78
C HIS A 101 6.49 5.55 3.05
N ASP A 102 6.76 6.65 3.77
CA ASP A 102 6.71 8.03 3.26
C ASP A 102 5.33 8.38 2.67
N ALA A 103 4.31 8.14 3.45
CA ALA A 103 2.89 8.08 3.07
C ALA A 103 2.30 9.38 2.48
N GLN A 104 2.99 10.51 2.53
CA GLN A 104 2.40 11.82 2.25
C GLN A 104 1.80 11.93 0.84
N GLN A 105 2.50 11.43 -0.17
CA GLN A 105 2.02 11.49 -1.56
C GLN A 105 0.88 10.51 -1.79
N ASP A 106 1.05 9.26 -1.34
CA ASP A 106 0.03 8.22 -1.46
C ASP A 106 -1.29 8.64 -0.83
N LEU A 107 -1.26 9.13 0.40
CA LEU A 107 -2.46 9.58 1.10
C LEU A 107 -3.14 10.76 0.39
N THR A 108 -2.38 11.65 -0.22
CA THR A 108 -2.94 12.77 -1.01
C THR A 108 -3.67 12.26 -2.24
N ILE A 109 -3.07 11.32 -2.97
CA ILE A 109 -3.64 10.74 -4.19
C ILE A 109 -4.85 9.87 -3.87
N LEU A 110 -4.74 9.00 -2.86
CA LEU A 110 -5.83 8.13 -2.42
C LEU A 110 -7.03 8.94 -1.92
N LYS A 111 -6.80 10.03 -1.15
CA LYS A 111 -7.87 10.93 -0.74
C LYS A 111 -8.60 11.56 -1.94
N ARG A 112 -7.87 11.91 -3.01
CA ARG A 112 -8.51 12.42 -4.23
C ARG A 112 -9.35 11.36 -4.94
N ALA A 113 -8.85 10.12 -4.99
CA ALA A 113 -9.54 9.03 -5.65
C ALA A 113 -10.81 8.62 -4.91
N CYS A 114 -10.75 8.41 -3.59
CA CYS A 114 -11.86 7.87 -2.82
C CYS A 114 -12.63 8.91 -1.97
N GLY A 115 -12.17 10.16 -1.88
CA GLY A 115 -12.82 11.22 -1.13
C GLY A 115 -12.70 11.14 0.41
N ALA A 116 -12.16 10.04 0.95
CA ALA A 116 -12.11 9.81 2.39
C ALA A 116 -10.85 10.41 3.05
N TYR A 117 -10.99 10.85 4.29
CA TYR A 117 -9.85 11.17 5.14
C TYR A 117 -9.30 9.91 5.78
N PRO A 118 -8.00 9.62 5.62
CA PRO A 118 -7.39 8.43 6.18
C PRO A 118 -7.36 8.48 7.71
N LYS A 119 -7.65 7.32 8.33
CA LYS A 119 -7.53 7.10 9.79
C LYS A 119 -6.62 5.92 10.05
N ASN A 120 -6.02 5.88 11.23
CA ASN A 120 -5.16 4.78 11.69
C ASN A 120 -4.04 4.45 10.69
N ILE A 121 -3.24 5.46 10.35
CA ILE A 121 -2.10 5.36 9.45
C ILE A 121 -0.83 5.09 10.24
N PHE A 122 -0.05 4.11 9.83
CA PHE A 122 1.29 3.85 10.31
C PHE A 122 2.31 4.08 9.19
N ASP A 123 2.98 5.23 9.24
CA ASP A 123 4.07 5.55 8.31
C ASP A 123 5.39 5.01 8.86
N THR A 124 5.94 3.99 8.22
CA THR A 124 7.18 3.33 8.67
C THR A 124 8.38 4.25 8.60
N GLN A 125 8.46 5.16 7.61
CA GLN A 125 9.56 6.12 7.53
C GLN A 125 9.52 7.12 8.68
N ARG A 126 8.36 7.73 8.94
CA ARG A 126 8.18 8.70 10.03
C ARG A 126 8.40 8.06 11.40
N SER A 127 7.95 6.81 11.56
CA SER A 127 8.12 6.07 12.81
C SER A 127 9.58 5.80 13.15
N CYS A 128 10.47 5.69 12.14
CA CYS A 128 11.91 5.50 12.36
C CYS A 128 12.54 6.64 13.16
N GLY A 129 12.08 7.86 13.01
CA GLY A 129 12.56 9.01 13.79
C GLY A 129 12.35 8.87 15.29
N PHE A 130 11.30 8.17 15.72
CA PHE A 130 11.00 7.97 17.15
C PHE A 130 11.90 6.92 17.81
N VAL A 131 12.53 6.04 17.02
CA VAL A 131 13.43 4.99 17.52
C VAL A 131 14.90 5.28 17.23
N GLY A 132 15.23 6.54 16.90
CA GLY A 132 16.61 6.99 16.70
C GLY A 132 17.22 6.65 15.35
N LEU A 133 16.41 6.23 14.38
CA LEU A 133 16.81 6.10 12.97
C LEU A 133 16.50 7.40 12.21
N SER A 134 16.99 7.52 10.97
CA SER A 134 16.68 8.68 10.15
C SER A 134 15.18 8.72 9.81
N SER A 135 14.54 9.87 9.99
CA SER A 135 13.13 10.10 9.59
C SER A 135 12.96 10.27 8.07
N THR A 136 14.04 10.15 7.30
CA THR A 136 14.07 10.17 5.83
C THR A 136 14.72 8.89 5.28
N ILE A 137 14.80 7.84 6.10
CA ILE A 137 15.37 6.55 5.70
C ILE A 137 14.57 5.97 4.52
N SER A 138 15.27 5.48 3.49
CA SER A 138 14.57 4.76 2.42
C SER A 138 14.13 3.39 2.92
N LEU A 139 13.09 2.84 2.30
CA LEU A 139 12.63 1.50 2.64
C LEU A 139 13.73 0.45 2.48
N SER A 140 14.47 0.50 1.38
CA SER A 140 15.57 -0.44 1.13
C SER A 140 16.59 -0.44 2.27
N GLU A 141 16.95 0.75 2.77
CA GLU A 141 17.89 0.86 3.89
C GLU A 141 17.23 0.44 5.22
N LEU A 142 15.95 0.72 5.41
CA LEU A 142 15.18 0.28 6.57
C LEU A 142 15.14 -1.25 6.66
N LEU A 143 14.77 -1.91 5.57
CA LEU A 143 14.71 -3.37 5.49
C LEU A 143 16.08 -4.01 5.69
N LYS A 144 17.10 -3.44 5.07
CA LYS A 144 18.49 -3.90 5.26
C LYS A 144 18.92 -3.76 6.72
N THR A 145 18.58 -2.65 7.38
CA THR A 145 18.98 -2.36 8.75
C THR A 145 18.30 -3.27 9.76
N LEU A 146 16.96 -3.38 9.67
CA LEU A 146 16.16 -4.09 10.67
C LEU A 146 16.00 -5.58 10.34
N MET A 147 15.78 -5.93 9.09
CA MET A 147 15.42 -7.30 8.70
C MET A 147 16.56 -8.04 7.98
N LYS A 148 17.67 -7.37 7.67
CA LYS A 148 18.79 -7.91 6.88
C LYS A 148 18.37 -8.34 5.46
N VAL A 149 17.26 -7.84 4.96
CA VAL A 149 16.74 -8.08 3.62
C VAL A 149 17.26 -7.02 2.66
N ARG A 150 17.68 -7.43 1.49
CA ARG A 150 18.04 -6.53 0.38
C ARG A 150 16.94 -6.58 -0.68
N LEU A 151 16.51 -5.39 -1.11
CA LEU A 151 15.65 -5.27 -2.26
C LEU A 151 16.51 -5.35 -3.52
N ASP A 152 16.20 -6.29 -4.40
CA ASP A 152 16.75 -6.29 -5.76
C ASP A 152 16.08 -5.15 -6.55
N LYS A 153 16.92 -4.39 -7.27
CA LYS A 153 16.45 -3.29 -8.13
C LYS A 153 15.89 -3.82 -9.44
#